data_06a69ae337c45da3dd18ed40c0a5616d
#
_entry.id   06a69ae337c45da3dd18ed40c0a5616d
#
_cell.length_a   1.000
_cell.length_b   1.000
_cell.length_c   1.000
_cell.angle_alpha   90.00
_cell.angle_beta   90.00
_cell.angle_gamma   90.00
#
_symmetry.space_group_name_H-M   'P 1'
#
loop_
_entity.id
_entity.type
_entity.pdbx_description
1 polymer ?
#
loop_
_entity_poly.entity_id
_entity_poly.type
_entity_poly.pdbx_seq_one_letter_code
_entity_poly.pdbx_strand_id
1 'polypeptide(L)'
;MKLRRSRKQVTFALVCVLTCLSVSAILAQGQQPNRGGADQSPRVFLLNAARLQASRSAINQSDKDIQAAWAKLQRDAQKALDEGPFSITSKAVTPPSGDKHDYMSQAPYFWPDPKSPNGLPYIRRDGERNPEINKITDHNSLDKLEAAVETLALAYYFKGDERYASKAVELLRAFFLDPATRMNPNLQYGQFIPGVNTGRGIALIETRGLTRIVDAIGLLEGSKALTTEDEQRLKDWFGKFLQWMLDSKNGREEAAAKNNHGTYYDVQIVSYSLLVGRRDLARQTLEQARQKRIATQVEPDGRQPLELARTKAWSYSNGNLDGLMQLATLGERVGVDLWNFETKDGRSIRKALDFLAPIAIGEKKWQYQELGGIKPESLFPSMRRAAFVYRDKPYQILMGKVPEVDSADRSRLLNPNLPASAKQAQR
;
A
#
# COMPACT_ATOMS: atom_id res chain seq x y z
N MET A 1 34.79 39.97 -75.59
CA MET A 1 34.27 41.36 -75.59
C MET A 1 34.22 41.79 -74.13
N LYS A 2 35.34 42.49 -73.72
CA LYS A 2 35.43 43.85 -73.22
C LYS A 2 34.25 44.27 -72.36
N LEU A 3 34.42 44.73 -71.13
CA LEU A 3 35.16 45.79 -70.49
C LEU A 3 35.02 45.71 -68.96
N ARG A 4 36.01 45.72 -68.11
CA ARG A 4 36.72 46.82 -67.43
C ARG A 4 36.02 47.47 -66.24
N ARG A 5 36.69 47.32 -65.09
CA ARG A 5 37.05 48.33 -64.05
C ARG A 5 35.90 48.79 -63.09
N SER A 6 36.10 48.85 -61.77
CA SER A 6 37.02 49.79 -61.10
C SER A 6 37.15 49.40 -59.58
N ARG A 7 38.38 49.51 -59.11
CA ARG A 7 38.82 49.55 -57.70
C ARG A 7 38.32 50.84 -57.03
N LYS A 8 37.85 50.73 -55.77
CA LYS A 8 38.12 51.77 -54.76
C LYS A 8 38.41 51.13 -53.43
N GLN A 9 39.67 51.22 -52.98
CA GLN A 9 40.16 51.06 -51.64
C GLN A 9 39.68 52.26 -50.83
N VAL A 10 39.13 51.99 -49.62
CA VAL A 10 39.09 52.97 -48.53
C VAL A 10 39.57 52.29 -47.30
N THR A 11 40.76 52.66 -46.89
CA THR A 11 41.40 52.35 -45.61
C THR A 11 40.70 53.12 -44.51
N PHE A 12 40.25 52.49 -43.47
CA PHE A 12 39.95 53.16 -42.20
C PHE A 12 40.43 52.37 -41.00
N ALA A 13 40.96 53.07 -40.09
CA ALA A 13 41.84 52.80 -38.98
C ALA A 13 41.34 51.70 -38.00
N LEU A 14 42.35 51.00 -37.54
CA LEU A 14 42.38 50.15 -36.39
C LEU A 14 42.13 50.97 -35.10
N VAL A 15 41.03 50.71 -34.37
CA VAL A 15 40.90 51.08 -32.95
C VAL A 15 40.69 49.79 -32.18
N CYS A 16 41.76 49.36 -31.52
CA CYS A 16 41.71 48.31 -30.50
C CYS A 16 40.90 48.79 -29.28
N VAL A 17 39.73 48.23 -29.06
CA VAL A 17 39.10 48.27 -27.75
C VAL A 17 39.18 46.88 -27.22
N LEU A 18 40.12 46.61 -26.33
CA LEU A 18 40.12 45.44 -25.43
C LEU A 18 38.94 45.55 -24.44
N THR A 19 37.84 44.87 -24.73
CA THR A 19 36.85 44.58 -23.72
C THR A 19 37.16 43.22 -23.13
N CYS A 20 37.64 43.21 -21.88
CA CYS A 20 37.72 42.02 -21.04
C CYS A 20 36.33 41.41 -20.85
N LEU A 21 36.06 40.35 -21.57
CA LEU A 21 34.94 39.45 -21.25
C LEU A 21 35.38 38.58 -20.07
N SER A 22 35.09 39.07 -18.88
CA SER A 22 35.04 38.23 -17.68
C SER A 22 33.88 37.20 -17.84
N VAL A 23 34.22 35.99 -18.23
CA VAL A 23 33.33 34.83 -18.17
C VAL A 23 33.15 34.52 -16.69
N SER A 24 32.09 35.07 -16.08
CA SER A 24 31.59 34.63 -14.82
C SER A 24 31.01 33.26 -15.05
N ALA A 25 31.76 32.20 -14.72
CA ALA A 25 31.20 30.85 -14.52
C ALA A 25 30.24 30.94 -13.33
N ILE A 26 28.97 31.13 -13.62
CA ILE A 26 27.90 30.86 -12.66
C ILE A 26 27.89 29.33 -12.47
N LEU A 27 28.60 28.88 -11.44
CA LEU A 27 28.37 27.59 -10.84
C LEU A 27 26.89 27.58 -10.48
N ALA A 28 26.08 26.88 -11.27
CA ALA A 28 24.76 26.46 -10.86
C ALA A 28 24.95 25.57 -9.62
N GLN A 29 25.00 26.18 -8.43
CA GLN A 29 24.72 25.50 -7.19
C GLN A 29 23.32 24.97 -7.36
N GLY A 30 23.23 23.67 -7.63
CA GLY A 30 21.98 22.94 -7.53
C GLY A 30 21.42 23.22 -6.13
N GLN A 31 20.41 24.07 -6.09
CA GLN A 31 19.60 24.21 -4.88
C GLN A 31 19.10 22.81 -4.55
N GLN A 32 19.69 22.17 -3.54
CA GLN A 32 19.06 21.04 -2.87
C GLN A 32 17.66 21.54 -2.47
N PRO A 33 16.59 20.80 -2.80
CA PRO A 33 15.27 21.18 -2.34
C PRO A 33 15.34 21.29 -0.81
N ASN A 34 14.94 22.45 -0.33
CA ASN A 34 14.91 22.78 1.09
C ASN A 34 14.05 21.70 1.80
N ARG A 35 14.69 20.74 2.43
CA ARG A 35 14.05 19.68 3.24
C ARG A 35 13.64 20.29 4.59
N GLY A 36 12.82 21.31 4.53
CA GLY A 36 12.39 22.07 5.68
C GLY A 36 10.91 21.89 5.97
N GLY A 37 10.67 21.27 7.11
CA GLY A 37 9.49 21.54 7.91
C GLY A 37 8.22 20.75 7.58
N ALA A 38 7.45 20.50 8.62
CA ALA A 38 6.14 19.83 8.72
C ALA A 38 5.00 20.42 7.82
N ASP A 39 5.32 21.30 6.88
CA ASP A 39 4.36 22.04 6.04
C ASP A 39 4.25 21.52 4.60
N GLN A 40 5.12 20.58 4.18
CA GLN A 40 5.00 19.97 2.87
C GLN A 40 4.03 18.78 2.91
N SER A 41 3.16 18.71 1.91
CA SER A 41 2.23 17.61 1.72
C SER A 41 3.00 16.29 1.51
N PRO A 42 2.81 15.24 2.31
CA PRO A 42 3.58 14.02 2.20
C PRO A 42 3.29 13.29 0.88
N ARG A 43 4.32 12.64 0.33
CA ARG A 43 4.19 11.85 -0.90
C ARG A 43 3.63 10.47 -0.59
N VAL A 44 2.33 10.39 -0.44
CA VAL A 44 1.59 9.15 -0.13
C VAL A 44 0.66 8.76 -1.28
N PHE A 45 0.34 7.47 -1.38
CA PHE A 45 -0.44 6.93 -2.49
C PHE A 45 -1.78 6.32 -2.04
N LEU A 46 -1.79 5.40 -1.08
CA LEU A 46 -3.01 4.86 -0.45
C LEU A 46 -3.59 5.79 0.60
N LEU A 47 -2.75 6.45 1.35
CA LEU A 47 -3.15 7.54 2.23
C LEU A 47 -3.50 8.79 1.39
N ASN A 48 -4.30 9.68 1.96
CA ASN A 48 -4.62 10.96 1.33
C ASN A 48 -4.06 12.11 2.16
N ALA A 49 -3.12 12.84 1.58
CA ALA A 49 -2.40 13.91 2.28
C ALA A 49 -3.32 15.01 2.83
N ALA A 50 -4.37 15.41 2.07
CA ALA A 50 -5.34 16.41 2.54
C ALA A 50 -6.16 15.89 3.72
N ARG A 51 -6.53 14.59 3.73
CA ARG A 51 -7.23 13.98 4.88
C ARG A 51 -6.32 13.89 6.10
N LEU A 52 -5.04 13.55 5.92
CA LEU A 52 -4.05 13.54 7.01
C LEU A 52 -3.85 14.95 7.59
N GLN A 53 -3.80 15.98 6.75
CA GLN A 53 -3.73 17.36 7.21
C GLN A 53 -5.00 17.78 7.97
N ALA A 54 -6.18 17.39 7.49
CA ALA A 54 -7.43 17.61 8.21
C ALA A 54 -7.42 16.93 9.59
N SER A 55 -6.91 15.69 9.68
CA SER A 55 -6.74 14.99 10.95
C SER A 55 -5.78 15.69 11.90
N ARG A 56 -4.65 16.20 11.38
CA ARG A 56 -3.71 17.01 12.19
C ARG A 56 -4.41 18.25 12.78
N SER A 57 -5.21 18.96 11.98
CA SER A 57 -5.99 20.10 12.44
C SER A 57 -7.03 19.69 13.48
N ALA A 58 -7.74 18.58 13.26
CA ALA A 58 -8.75 18.06 14.20
C ALA A 58 -8.14 17.58 15.52
N ILE A 59 -6.94 16.99 15.51
CA ILE A 59 -6.15 16.65 16.72
C ILE A 59 -5.90 17.91 17.54
N ASN A 60 -5.41 18.98 16.91
CA ASN A 60 -5.09 20.25 17.56
C ASN A 60 -6.35 20.96 18.12
N GLN A 61 -7.51 20.75 17.51
CA GLN A 61 -8.81 21.27 17.95
C GLN A 61 -9.52 20.37 18.95
N SER A 62 -8.92 19.26 19.37
CA SER A 62 -9.49 18.27 20.30
C SER A 62 -10.83 17.69 19.83
N ASP A 63 -10.97 17.42 18.54
CA ASP A 63 -12.15 16.80 17.94
C ASP A 63 -12.41 15.41 18.55
N LYS A 64 -13.61 15.23 19.12
CA LYS A 64 -13.98 14.00 19.86
C LYS A 64 -13.98 12.73 19.00
N ASP A 65 -14.26 12.85 17.69
CA ASP A 65 -14.30 11.67 16.79
C ASP A 65 -12.94 11.00 16.64
N ILE A 66 -11.84 11.75 16.78
CA ILE A 66 -10.49 11.22 16.51
C ILE A 66 -9.61 11.11 17.75
N GLN A 67 -9.99 11.70 18.90
CA GLN A 67 -9.13 11.74 20.10
C GLN A 67 -8.77 10.33 20.61
N ALA A 68 -9.72 9.41 20.65
CA ALA A 68 -9.45 8.04 21.11
C ALA A 68 -8.46 7.32 20.16
N ALA A 69 -8.64 7.49 18.84
CA ALA A 69 -7.73 6.91 17.83
C ALA A 69 -6.33 7.56 17.91
N TRP A 70 -6.27 8.87 18.13
CA TRP A 70 -5.00 9.56 18.34
C TRP A 70 -4.28 9.08 19.61
N ALA A 71 -4.96 9.00 20.72
CA ALA A 71 -4.40 8.50 21.98
C ALA A 71 -3.91 7.06 21.85
N LYS A 72 -4.64 6.21 21.11
CA LYS A 72 -4.19 4.83 20.81
C LYS A 72 -2.94 4.83 19.94
N LEU A 73 -2.90 5.63 18.85
CA LEU A 73 -1.72 5.72 17.99
C LEU A 73 -0.48 6.12 18.77
N GLN A 74 -0.59 7.10 19.70
CA GLN A 74 0.52 7.52 20.54
C GLN A 74 1.03 6.40 21.44
N ARG A 75 0.13 5.65 22.10
CA ARG A 75 0.52 4.49 22.92
C ARG A 75 1.17 3.38 22.09
N ASP A 76 0.62 3.07 20.93
CA ASP A 76 1.15 2.04 20.04
C ASP A 76 2.53 2.46 19.51
N ALA A 77 2.72 3.74 19.15
CA ALA A 77 4.00 4.26 18.70
C ALA A 77 5.06 4.25 19.83
N GLN A 78 4.66 4.55 21.07
CA GLN A 78 5.59 4.45 22.20
C GLN A 78 6.06 3.01 22.42
N LYS A 79 5.18 2.01 22.28
CA LYS A 79 5.56 0.58 22.36
C LYS A 79 6.46 0.19 21.18
N ALA A 80 6.16 0.66 19.98
CA ALA A 80 6.95 0.33 18.79
C ALA A 80 8.39 0.87 18.83
N LEU A 81 8.72 1.83 19.70
CA LEU A 81 10.12 2.27 19.93
C LEU A 81 11.01 1.15 20.46
N ASP A 82 10.44 0.21 21.20
CA ASP A 82 11.15 -0.90 21.83
C ASP A 82 11.08 -2.20 21.01
N GLU A 83 10.37 -2.19 19.85
CA GLU A 83 10.23 -3.37 19.01
C GLU A 83 11.39 -3.55 18.01
N GLY A 84 11.62 -4.80 17.59
CA GLY A 84 12.62 -5.16 16.58
C GLY A 84 14.07 -5.08 17.06
N PRO A 85 15.05 -5.03 16.14
CA PRO A 85 14.85 -5.08 14.69
C PRO A 85 14.23 -6.40 14.21
N PHE A 86 13.41 -6.31 13.17
CA PHE A 86 12.83 -7.50 12.53
C PHE A 86 13.70 -7.96 11.38
N SER A 87 13.82 -9.28 11.21
CA SER A 87 14.52 -9.89 10.09
C SER A 87 13.96 -11.28 9.79
N ILE A 88 14.10 -11.71 8.55
CA ILE A 88 13.78 -13.09 8.14
C ILE A 88 14.99 -14.01 8.24
N THR A 89 16.21 -13.48 8.42
CA THR A 89 17.44 -14.30 8.46
C THR A 89 17.58 -15.10 9.75
N SER A 90 16.81 -14.76 10.79
CA SER A 90 16.82 -15.42 12.10
C SER A 90 16.00 -16.72 12.14
N LYS A 91 15.25 -17.06 11.06
CA LYS A 91 14.48 -18.30 11.02
C LYS A 91 15.35 -19.54 11.20
N ALA A 92 14.82 -20.56 11.91
CA ALA A 92 15.54 -21.84 12.12
C ALA A 92 15.66 -22.66 10.84
N VAL A 93 14.66 -22.58 9.95
CA VAL A 93 14.62 -23.32 8.69
C VAL A 93 15.39 -22.57 7.61
N THR A 94 16.16 -23.31 6.80
CA THR A 94 16.84 -22.74 5.63
C THR A 94 16.00 -23.00 4.37
N PRO A 95 15.71 -21.96 3.55
CA PRO A 95 15.03 -22.16 2.27
C PRO A 95 15.78 -23.11 1.34
N PRO A 96 15.10 -23.71 0.31
CA PRO A 96 15.73 -24.61 -0.65
C PRO A 96 16.90 -24.01 -1.43
N SER A 97 17.01 -22.68 -1.53
CA SER A 97 18.17 -21.98 -2.10
C SER A 97 19.44 -22.08 -1.27
N GLY A 98 19.34 -22.42 0.01
CA GLY A 98 20.44 -22.30 0.99
C GLY A 98 20.63 -20.89 1.55
N ASP A 99 19.91 -19.89 1.04
CA ASP A 99 20.04 -18.49 1.45
C ASP A 99 18.91 -18.08 2.43
N LYS A 100 19.29 -17.78 3.67
CA LYS A 100 18.35 -17.32 4.71
C LYS A 100 17.74 -15.94 4.43
N HIS A 101 18.26 -15.17 3.49
CA HIS A 101 17.67 -13.93 3.01
C HIS A 101 16.44 -14.15 2.13
N ASP A 102 16.20 -15.36 1.64
CA ASP A 102 14.98 -15.69 0.92
C ASP A 102 13.81 -15.87 1.90
N TYR A 103 12.70 -15.20 1.59
CA TYR A 103 11.47 -15.35 2.34
C TYR A 103 10.88 -16.76 2.16
N MET A 104 10.46 -17.36 3.26
CA MET A 104 9.82 -18.67 3.29
C MET A 104 8.60 -18.66 4.20
N SER A 105 7.50 -19.27 3.79
CA SER A 105 6.32 -19.50 4.61
C SER A 105 5.60 -20.77 4.22
N GLN A 106 4.91 -21.41 5.16
CA GLN A 106 4.07 -22.57 4.89
C GLN A 106 2.62 -22.14 4.60
N ALA A 107 1.96 -22.84 3.67
CA ALA A 107 0.57 -22.60 3.33
C ALA A 107 -0.36 -22.80 4.54
N PRO A 108 -1.16 -21.79 4.94
CA PRO A 108 -1.84 -21.78 6.25
C PRO A 108 -2.99 -22.79 6.37
N TYR A 109 -3.58 -23.21 5.27
CA TYR A 109 -4.76 -24.08 5.24
C TYR A 109 -4.44 -25.51 4.81
N PHE A 110 -3.18 -25.94 4.97
CA PHE A 110 -2.74 -27.28 4.62
C PHE A 110 -2.27 -28.02 5.86
N TRP A 111 -2.75 -29.26 5.99
CA TRP A 111 -2.58 -30.12 7.15
C TRP A 111 -2.01 -31.49 6.73
N PRO A 112 -1.29 -32.17 7.62
CA PRO A 112 -0.88 -33.55 7.35
C PRO A 112 -2.07 -34.41 6.93
N ASP A 113 -1.90 -35.26 5.91
CA ASP A 113 -2.91 -36.23 5.52
C ASP A 113 -2.99 -37.36 6.57
N PRO A 114 -4.10 -37.53 7.30
CA PRO A 114 -4.23 -38.56 8.30
C PRO A 114 -4.26 -40.00 7.71
N LYS A 115 -4.44 -40.12 6.38
CA LYS A 115 -4.42 -41.38 5.68
C LYS A 115 -3.00 -41.81 5.21
N SER A 116 -2.05 -40.91 5.29
CA SER A 116 -0.66 -41.16 4.90
C SER A 116 0.21 -41.46 6.12
N PRO A 117 1.06 -42.51 6.11
CA PRO A 117 1.89 -42.88 7.27
C PRO A 117 2.84 -41.76 7.72
N ASN A 118 3.29 -40.89 6.78
CA ASN A 118 4.17 -39.76 7.07
C ASN A 118 3.46 -38.40 6.99
N GLY A 119 2.11 -38.37 6.86
CA GLY A 119 1.32 -37.16 6.72
C GLY A 119 1.47 -36.42 5.38
N LEU A 120 2.22 -36.96 4.42
CA LEU A 120 2.49 -36.35 3.11
C LEU A 120 1.72 -37.02 1.97
N PRO A 121 1.30 -36.24 0.94
CA PRO A 121 1.33 -34.78 0.86
C PRO A 121 0.28 -34.14 1.78
N TYR A 122 0.50 -32.89 2.22
CA TYR A 122 -0.50 -32.16 3.01
C TYR A 122 -1.78 -31.91 2.20
N ILE A 123 -2.92 -32.01 2.88
CA ILE A 123 -4.28 -31.80 2.33
C ILE A 123 -4.88 -30.46 2.77
N ARG A 124 -5.73 -29.88 1.92
CA ARG A 124 -6.35 -28.57 2.17
C ARG A 124 -7.56 -28.68 3.11
N ARG A 125 -7.62 -27.78 4.11
CA ARG A 125 -8.77 -27.50 4.96
C ARG A 125 -9.05 -26.00 4.94
N ASP A 126 -9.99 -25.58 4.08
CA ASP A 126 -10.23 -24.15 3.85
C ASP A 126 -10.65 -23.41 5.12
N GLY A 127 -9.96 -22.29 5.42
CA GLY A 127 -10.22 -21.47 6.59
C GLY A 127 -9.67 -22.00 7.92
N GLU A 128 -9.19 -23.26 7.98
CA GLU A 128 -8.59 -23.85 9.17
C GLU A 128 -7.06 -23.65 9.16
N ARG A 129 -6.61 -22.71 9.99
CA ARG A 129 -5.19 -22.35 10.04
C ARG A 129 -4.37 -23.39 10.79
N ASN A 130 -3.39 -24.00 10.12
CA ASN A 130 -2.47 -24.95 10.73
C ASN A 130 -1.43 -24.21 11.60
N PRO A 131 -1.30 -24.51 12.92
CA PRO A 131 -0.36 -23.85 13.80
C PRO A 131 1.11 -24.10 13.44
N GLU A 132 1.43 -25.12 12.64
CA GLU A 132 2.81 -25.40 12.20
C GLU A 132 3.43 -24.26 11.40
N ILE A 133 2.61 -23.42 10.75
CA ILE A 133 3.10 -22.23 10.02
C ILE A 133 3.93 -21.31 10.92
N ASN A 134 3.69 -21.32 12.24
CA ASN A 134 4.41 -20.48 13.20
C ASN A 134 5.86 -20.96 13.46
N LYS A 135 6.23 -22.16 12.97
CA LYS A 135 7.61 -22.66 13.03
C LYS A 135 8.54 -21.86 12.09
N ILE A 136 7.98 -21.20 11.09
CA ILE A 136 8.70 -20.30 10.16
C ILE A 136 8.27 -18.87 10.47
N THR A 137 9.22 -18.06 10.91
CA THR A 137 8.93 -16.75 11.53
C THR A 137 8.80 -15.60 10.52
N ASP A 138 9.07 -15.83 9.25
CA ASP A 138 9.19 -14.77 8.22
C ASP A 138 7.92 -13.95 8.07
N HIS A 139 6.75 -14.62 7.94
CA HIS A 139 5.47 -13.93 7.83
C HIS A 139 5.16 -13.08 9.06
N ASN A 140 5.40 -13.61 10.25
CA ASN A 140 5.20 -12.88 11.51
C ASN A 140 6.17 -11.69 11.64
N SER A 141 7.43 -11.85 11.19
CA SER A 141 8.42 -10.76 11.18
C SER A 141 8.00 -9.65 10.21
N LEU A 142 7.46 -10.01 9.04
CA LEU A 142 6.94 -9.07 8.06
C LEU A 142 5.71 -8.31 8.59
N ASP A 143 4.72 -9.02 9.16
CA ASP A 143 3.51 -8.40 9.75
C ASP A 143 3.87 -7.39 10.86
N LYS A 144 4.83 -7.76 11.73
CA LYS A 144 5.32 -6.87 12.79
C LYS A 144 6.04 -5.64 12.25
N LEU A 145 6.90 -5.82 11.24
CA LEU A 145 7.58 -4.71 10.57
C LEU A 145 6.55 -3.72 10.01
N GLU A 146 5.58 -4.21 9.23
CA GLU A 146 4.56 -3.39 8.59
C GLU A 146 3.74 -2.59 9.62
N ALA A 147 3.33 -3.25 10.69
CA ALA A 147 2.56 -2.62 11.77
C ALA A 147 3.38 -1.55 12.53
N ALA A 148 4.63 -1.87 12.88
CA ALA A 148 5.51 -0.95 13.61
C ALA A 148 5.88 0.27 12.76
N VAL A 149 6.34 0.07 11.51
CA VAL A 149 6.76 1.16 10.63
C VAL A 149 5.60 2.08 10.28
N GLU A 150 4.42 1.54 9.93
CA GLU A 150 3.22 2.36 9.68
C GLU A 150 2.86 3.21 10.91
N THR A 151 2.85 2.58 12.10
CA THR A 151 2.50 3.24 13.36
C THR A 151 3.48 4.37 13.68
N LEU A 152 4.78 4.12 13.58
CA LEU A 152 5.84 5.09 13.84
C LEU A 152 5.81 6.24 12.83
N ALA A 153 5.64 5.94 11.53
CA ALA A 153 5.59 6.96 10.48
C ALA A 153 4.35 7.87 10.62
N LEU A 154 3.19 7.32 10.95
CA LEU A 154 1.99 8.11 11.25
C LEU A 154 2.18 8.98 12.51
N ALA A 155 2.77 8.42 13.59
CA ALA A 155 3.06 9.17 14.80
C ALA A 155 4.06 10.31 14.54
N TYR A 156 5.10 10.06 13.75
CA TYR A 156 6.04 11.08 13.30
C TYR A 156 5.30 12.18 12.52
N TYR A 157 4.50 11.82 11.53
CA TYR A 157 3.74 12.77 10.73
C TYR A 157 2.85 13.69 11.59
N PHE A 158 2.12 13.14 12.56
CA PHE A 158 1.20 13.93 13.39
C PHE A 158 1.90 14.74 14.48
N LYS A 159 2.98 14.25 15.06
CA LYS A 159 3.64 14.85 16.24
C LYS A 159 4.94 15.59 15.92
N GLY A 160 5.67 15.19 14.85
CA GLY A 160 6.98 15.72 14.52
C GLY A 160 8.13 15.22 15.43
N ASP A 161 7.91 14.14 16.18
CA ASP A 161 8.91 13.59 17.10
C ASP A 161 9.88 12.67 16.35
N GLU A 162 11.10 13.14 16.15
CA GLU A 162 12.17 12.44 15.41
C GLU A 162 12.53 11.05 15.96
N ARG A 163 12.21 10.75 17.20
CA ARG A 163 12.44 9.40 17.76
C ARG A 163 11.65 8.35 16.99
N TYR A 164 10.41 8.67 16.60
CA TYR A 164 9.56 7.78 15.79
C TYR A 164 10.14 7.58 14.39
N ALA A 165 10.59 8.66 13.75
CA ALA A 165 11.23 8.55 12.45
C ALA A 165 12.53 7.73 12.50
N SER A 166 13.37 7.98 13.50
CA SER A 166 14.64 7.26 13.70
C SER A 166 14.41 5.76 13.85
N LYS A 167 13.42 5.37 14.68
CA LYS A 167 13.09 3.95 14.87
C LYS A 167 12.49 3.32 13.62
N ALA A 168 11.58 4.02 12.91
CA ALA A 168 11.02 3.51 11.66
C ALA A 168 12.11 3.26 10.62
N VAL A 169 13.06 4.18 10.46
CA VAL A 169 14.18 4.05 9.52
C VAL A 169 15.14 2.93 9.94
N GLU A 170 15.42 2.77 11.24
CA GLU A 170 16.20 1.62 11.76
C GLU A 170 15.57 0.29 11.33
N LEU A 171 14.25 0.13 11.51
CA LEU A 171 13.53 -1.07 11.12
C LEU A 171 13.54 -1.30 9.59
N LEU A 172 13.38 -0.24 8.80
CA LEU A 172 13.47 -0.31 7.33
C LEU A 172 14.87 -0.73 6.87
N ARG A 173 15.94 -0.16 7.46
CA ARG A 173 17.32 -0.53 7.15
C ARG A 173 17.57 -2.00 7.44
N ALA A 174 17.21 -2.48 8.62
CA ALA A 174 17.39 -3.87 9.01
C ALA A 174 16.70 -4.84 8.06
N PHE A 175 15.46 -4.54 7.64
CA PHE A 175 14.67 -5.47 6.84
C PHE A 175 14.97 -5.43 5.35
N PHE A 176 15.35 -4.27 4.79
CA PHE A 176 15.48 -4.10 3.34
C PHE A 176 16.90 -3.76 2.86
N LEU A 177 17.76 -3.18 3.73
CA LEU A 177 19.00 -2.56 3.27
C LEU A 177 20.27 -3.17 3.84
N ASP A 178 20.25 -3.62 5.08
CA ASP A 178 21.44 -4.19 5.75
C ASP A 178 21.83 -5.53 5.12
N PRO A 179 23.05 -5.67 4.59
CA PRO A 179 23.50 -6.92 3.98
C PRO A 179 23.42 -8.15 4.88
N ALA A 180 23.49 -7.99 6.20
CA ALA A 180 23.42 -9.10 7.15
C ALA A 180 22.00 -9.59 7.43
N THR A 181 20.98 -8.75 7.23
CA THR A 181 19.62 -9.04 7.70
C THR A 181 18.52 -8.80 6.70
N ARG A 182 18.82 -8.14 5.57
CA ARG A 182 17.83 -7.77 4.55
C ARG A 182 17.14 -8.98 3.92
N MET A 183 15.89 -8.81 3.56
CA MET A 183 15.15 -9.73 2.72
C MET A 183 15.58 -9.60 1.25
N ASN A 184 15.78 -10.72 0.55
CA ASN A 184 15.88 -10.74 -0.90
C ASN A 184 14.52 -10.34 -1.52
N PRO A 185 14.50 -9.54 -2.60
CA PRO A 185 13.26 -9.03 -3.20
C PRO A 185 12.54 -10.09 -4.05
N ASN A 186 12.11 -11.18 -3.40
CA ASN A 186 11.33 -12.26 -3.99
C ASN A 186 10.53 -13.03 -2.93
N LEU A 187 9.50 -13.78 -3.38
CA LEU A 187 8.73 -14.74 -2.58
C LEU A 187 8.76 -16.14 -3.18
N GLN A 188 9.92 -16.58 -3.67
CA GLN A 188 10.05 -17.86 -4.37
C GLN A 188 9.58 -19.04 -3.51
N TYR A 189 9.82 -18.98 -2.19
CA TYR A 189 9.49 -20.05 -1.24
C TYR A 189 8.31 -19.73 -0.32
N GLY A 190 7.48 -18.74 -0.70
CA GLY A 190 6.28 -18.39 0.04
C GLY A 190 5.18 -19.44 -0.10
N GLN A 191 4.49 -19.71 1.02
CA GLN A 191 3.36 -20.64 1.11
C GLN A 191 3.64 -22.03 0.49
N PHE A 192 4.81 -22.60 0.76
CA PHE A 192 5.07 -23.96 0.33
C PHE A 192 4.09 -24.95 0.97
N ILE A 193 3.85 -26.07 0.29
CA ILE A 193 2.98 -27.14 0.78
C ILE A 193 3.85 -28.40 0.92
N PRO A 194 4.03 -28.96 2.14
CA PRO A 194 4.82 -30.16 2.35
C PRO A 194 4.35 -31.32 1.46
N GLY A 195 5.31 -31.91 0.74
CA GLY A 195 5.05 -33.01 -0.19
C GLY A 195 4.43 -32.61 -1.54
N VAL A 196 4.20 -31.29 -1.80
CA VAL A 196 3.58 -30.81 -3.05
C VAL A 196 4.49 -29.86 -3.80
N ASN A 197 5.00 -28.80 -3.16
CA ASN A 197 5.83 -27.78 -3.79
C ASN A 197 6.73 -27.06 -2.77
N THR A 198 7.64 -26.23 -3.27
CA THR A 198 8.55 -25.43 -2.44
C THR A 198 8.13 -23.96 -2.31
N GLY A 199 7.06 -23.55 -2.99
CA GLY A 199 6.50 -22.20 -3.02
C GLY A 199 5.48 -22.06 -4.15
N ARG A 200 4.64 -21.02 -4.13
CA ARG A 200 3.56 -20.80 -5.11
C ARG A 200 3.14 -19.31 -5.18
N GLY A 201 2.50 -18.93 -6.28
CA GLY A 201 2.12 -17.54 -6.56
C GLY A 201 1.21 -16.92 -5.50
N ILE A 202 0.28 -17.69 -4.95
CA ILE A 202 -0.68 -17.26 -3.93
C ILE A 202 -0.02 -16.66 -2.66
N ALA A 203 1.29 -16.92 -2.45
CA ALA A 203 2.04 -16.32 -1.35
C ALA A 203 2.18 -14.80 -1.45
N LEU A 204 2.05 -14.22 -2.65
CA LEU A 204 2.17 -12.77 -2.87
C LEU A 204 1.14 -11.96 -2.07
N ILE A 205 0.05 -12.56 -1.63
CA ILE A 205 -0.91 -11.90 -0.74
C ILE A 205 -0.32 -11.58 0.66
N GLU A 206 0.72 -12.30 1.08
CA GLU A 206 1.38 -12.08 2.38
C GLU A 206 2.14 -10.75 2.41
N THR A 207 2.55 -10.21 1.26
CA THR A 207 3.25 -8.92 1.13
C THR A 207 2.33 -7.74 0.81
N ARG A 208 1.00 -7.93 0.84
CA ARG A 208 0.06 -6.83 0.55
C ARG A 208 0.23 -5.64 1.52
N GLY A 209 0.68 -5.89 2.74
CA GLY A 209 0.94 -4.85 3.74
C GLY A 209 2.17 -3.99 3.45
N LEU A 210 3.10 -4.43 2.56
CA LEU A 210 4.21 -3.60 2.10
C LEU A 210 3.75 -2.30 1.39
N THR A 211 2.51 -2.25 0.92
CA THR A 211 1.92 -1.00 0.40
C THR A 211 1.82 0.09 1.48
N ARG A 212 1.69 -0.28 2.75
CA ARG A 212 1.75 0.64 3.90
C ARG A 212 3.16 1.15 4.16
N ILE A 213 4.18 0.31 3.90
CA ILE A 213 5.59 0.72 3.95
C ILE A 213 5.88 1.78 2.87
N VAL A 214 5.30 1.62 1.68
CA VAL A 214 5.42 2.62 0.59
C VAL A 214 4.93 4.00 1.06
N ASP A 215 3.76 4.07 1.69
CA ASP A 215 3.23 5.33 2.23
C ASP A 215 4.03 5.82 3.45
N ALA A 216 4.52 4.90 4.29
CA ALA A 216 5.37 5.25 5.43
C ALA A 216 6.67 5.94 4.99
N ILE A 217 7.31 5.47 3.90
CA ILE A 217 8.48 6.14 3.32
C ILE A 217 8.15 7.60 2.98
N GLY A 218 6.99 7.85 2.35
CA GLY A 218 6.54 9.20 2.03
C GLY A 218 6.19 10.07 3.25
N LEU A 219 5.70 9.46 4.34
CA LEU A 219 5.48 10.17 5.61
C LEU A 219 6.79 10.53 6.33
N LEU A 220 7.84 9.77 6.11
CA LEU A 220 9.17 9.97 6.70
C LEU A 220 10.04 10.94 5.89
N GLU A 221 9.63 11.33 4.68
CA GLU A 221 10.33 12.34 3.89
C GLU A 221 10.46 13.65 4.69
N GLY A 222 11.66 14.22 4.67
CA GLY A 222 11.98 15.42 5.45
C GLY A 222 12.39 15.17 6.90
N SER A 223 12.29 13.93 7.43
CA SER A 223 12.91 13.58 8.71
C SER A 223 14.43 13.60 8.63
N LYS A 224 15.09 13.84 9.76
CA LYS A 224 16.56 13.76 9.84
C LYS A 224 17.08 12.33 9.70
N ALA A 225 16.22 11.34 9.98
CA ALA A 225 16.60 9.93 10.02
C ALA A 225 16.67 9.29 8.62
N LEU A 226 15.72 9.62 7.72
CA LEU A 226 15.66 9.06 6.37
C LEU A 226 16.58 9.84 5.44
N THR A 227 17.75 9.26 5.10
CA THR A 227 18.67 9.88 4.15
C THR A 227 18.21 9.71 2.71
N THR A 228 18.74 10.53 1.79
CA THR A 228 18.49 10.37 0.35
C THR A 228 18.97 9.02 -0.15
N GLU A 229 20.10 8.52 0.40
CA GLU A 229 20.63 7.21 0.05
C GLU A 229 19.69 6.09 0.49
N ASP A 230 19.16 6.13 1.72
CA ASP A 230 18.18 5.15 2.19
C ASP A 230 16.94 5.13 1.30
N GLU A 231 16.40 6.31 0.98
CA GLU A 231 15.23 6.42 0.11
C GLU A 231 15.49 5.80 -1.27
N GLN A 232 16.65 6.08 -1.87
CA GLN A 232 17.01 5.49 -3.17
C GLN A 232 17.17 3.97 -3.06
N ARG A 233 17.87 3.47 -2.04
CA ARG A 233 18.07 2.03 -1.83
C ARG A 233 16.76 1.28 -1.56
N LEU A 234 15.81 1.90 -0.84
CA LEU A 234 14.45 1.37 -0.66
C LEU A 234 13.71 1.31 -2.00
N LYS A 235 13.75 2.38 -2.82
CA LYS A 235 13.17 2.35 -4.18
C LYS A 235 13.79 1.26 -5.05
N ASP A 236 15.10 1.05 -4.96
CA ASP A 236 15.79 -0.01 -5.70
C ASP A 236 15.33 -1.41 -5.26
N TRP A 237 15.15 -1.61 -3.94
CA TRP A 237 14.61 -2.88 -3.44
C TRP A 237 13.19 -3.13 -3.95
N PHE A 238 12.29 -2.15 -3.82
CA PHE A 238 10.92 -2.25 -4.32
C PHE A 238 10.87 -2.39 -5.85
N GLY A 239 11.78 -1.75 -6.57
CA GLY A 239 11.92 -1.90 -8.02
C GLY A 239 12.28 -3.32 -8.43
N LYS A 240 13.22 -3.96 -7.73
CA LYS A 240 13.59 -5.37 -7.94
C LYS A 240 12.45 -6.31 -7.57
N PHE A 241 11.75 -6.06 -6.47
CA PHE A 241 10.60 -6.88 -6.07
C PHE A 241 9.46 -6.76 -7.08
N LEU A 242 9.12 -5.55 -7.52
CA LEU A 242 8.16 -5.31 -8.60
C LEU A 242 8.54 -6.05 -9.87
N GLN A 243 9.81 -6.01 -10.29
CA GLN A 243 10.26 -6.70 -11.50
C GLN A 243 10.13 -8.22 -11.33
N TRP A 244 10.50 -8.77 -10.15
CA TRP A 244 10.30 -10.18 -9.86
C TRP A 244 8.81 -10.57 -9.90
N MET A 245 7.91 -9.75 -9.36
CA MET A 245 6.45 -9.99 -9.44
C MET A 245 5.97 -10.06 -10.88
N LEU A 246 6.49 -9.22 -11.77
CA LEU A 246 6.10 -9.19 -13.18
C LEU A 246 6.63 -10.39 -13.98
N ASP A 247 7.87 -10.84 -13.71
CA ASP A 247 8.60 -11.80 -14.54
C ASP A 247 8.53 -13.23 -14.03
N SER A 248 8.33 -13.43 -12.73
CA SER A 248 8.37 -14.78 -12.15
C SER A 248 7.13 -15.60 -12.51
N LYS A 249 7.26 -16.94 -12.44
CA LYS A 249 6.12 -17.84 -12.55
C LYS A 249 5.08 -17.53 -11.45
N ASN A 250 5.54 -17.37 -10.21
CA ASN A 250 4.68 -17.07 -9.06
C ASN A 250 3.90 -15.76 -9.26
N GLY A 251 4.56 -14.71 -9.76
CA GLY A 251 3.91 -13.45 -10.05
C GLY A 251 2.83 -13.57 -11.13
N ARG A 252 3.11 -14.30 -12.22
CA ARG A 252 2.11 -14.53 -13.27
C ARG A 252 0.90 -15.36 -12.79
N GLU A 253 1.13 -16.35 -11.92
CA GLU A 253 0.05 -17.13 -11.30
C GLU A 253 -0.87 -16.25 -10.47
N GLU A 254 -0.32 -15.38 -9.62
CA GLU A 254 -1.11 -14.47 -8.78
C GLU A 254 -1.81 -13.40 -9.60
N ALA A 255 -1.17 -12.85 -10.64
CA ALA A 255 -1.78 -11.91 -11.59
C ALA A 255 -3.02 -12.48 -12.29
N ALA A 256 -3.03 -13.80 -12.55
CA ALA A 256 -4.13 -14.51 -13.19
C ALA A 256 -5.27 -14.86 -12.22
N ALA A 257 -5.10 -14.71 -10.91
CA ALA A 257 -6.13 -15.01 -9.92
C ALA A 257 -7.37 -14.13 -10.13
N LYS A 258 -8.57 -14.74 -10.05
CA LYS A 258 -9.85 -14.10 -10.34
C LYS A 258 -10.63 -13.66 -9.08
N ASN A 259 -9.98 -13.67 -7.92
CA ASN A 259 -10.52 -13.33 -6.61
C ASN A 259 -9.67 -12.27 -5.93
N ASN A 260 -9.83 -12.06 -4.61
CA ASN A 260 -9.08 -11.09 -3.83
C ASN A 260 -7.55 -11.16 -4.03
N HIS A 261 -6.99 -12.32 -4.32
CA HIS A 261 -5.57 -12.50 -4.63
C HIS A 261 -5.14 -11.64 -5.81
N GLY A 262 -5.84 -11.74 -6.94
CA GLY A 262 -5.55 -10.90 -8.10
C GLY A 262 -5.79 -9.40 -7.85
N THR A 263 -6.77 -9.05 -7.02
CA THR A 263 -7.02 -7.67 -6.61
C THR A 263 -5.83 -7.11 -5.84
N TYR A 264 -5.35 -7.83 -4.81
CA TYR A 264 -4.19 -7.39 -4.02
C TYR A 264 -2.86 -7.48 -4.78
N TYR A 265 -2.75 -8.37 -5.77
CA TYR A 265 -1.63 -8.33 -6.70
C TYR A 265 -1.58 -6.98 -7.43
N ASP A 266 -2.70 -6.55 -8.04
CA ASP A 266 -2.76 -5.27 -8.77
C ASP A 266 -2.54 -4.07 -7.84
N VAL A 267 -3.04 -4.09 -6.60
CA VAL A 267 -2.75 -3.06 -5.58
C VAL A 267 -1.25 -2.91 -5.35
N GLN A 268 -0.54 -4.03 -5.18
CA GLN A 268 0.91 -4.05 -4.96
C GLN A 268 1.66 -3.55 -6.20
N ILE A 269 1.32 -4.05 -7.40
CA ILE A 269 1.93 -3.59 -8.66
C ILE A 269 1.81 -2.07 -8.79
N VAL A 270 0.61 -1.52 -8.57
CA VAL A 270 0.36 -0.08 -8.70
C VAL A 270 1.12 0.72 -7.63
N SER A 271 1.05 0.30 -6.38
CA SER A 271 1.70 0.98 -5.26
C SER A 271 3.23 1.06 -5.45
N TYR A 272 3.86 -0.08 -5.79
CA TYR A 272 5.31 -0.13 -6.02
C TYR A 272 5.70 0.63 -7.29
N SER A 273 4.88 0.56 -8.35
CA SER A 273 5.11 1.33 -9.58
C SER A 273 5.11 2.84 -9.33
N LEU A 274 4.20 3.32 -8.49
CA LEU A 274 4.16 4.75 -8.11
C LEU A 274 5.38 5.16 -7.29
N LEU A 275 5.84 4.32 -6.36
CA LEU A 275 7.04 4.58 -5.56
C LEU A 275 8.29 4.71 -6.43
N VAL A 276 8.45 3.81 -7.42
CA VAL A 276 9.65 3.78 -8.30
C VAL A 276 9.48 4.62 -9.58
N GLY A 277 8.40 5.39 -9.70
CA GLY A 277 8.17 6.32 -10.82
C GLY A 277 7.66 5.70 -12.12
N ARG A 278 7.26 4.40 -12.14
CA ARG A 278 6.69 3.72 -13.33
C ARG A 278 5.19 4.01 -13.49
N ARG A 279 4.86 5.29 -13.65
CA ARG A 279 3.46 5.78 -13.69
C ARG A 279 2.62 5.17 -14.81
N ASP A 280 3.23 4.86 -15.94
CA ASP A 280 2.52 4.24 -17.08
C ASP A 280 2.09 2.81 -16.76
N LEU A 281 2.96 2.02 -16.09
CA LEU A 281 2.59 0.68 -15.61
C LEU A 281 1.45 0.76 -14.58
N ALA A 282 1.51 1.71 -13.65
CA ALA A 282 0.44 1.93 -12.67
C ALA A 282 -0.89 2.24 -13.38
N ARG A 283 -0.90 3.18 -14.33
CA ARG A 283 -2.08 3.54 -15.11
C ARG A 283 -2.63 2.34 -15.89
N GLN A 284 -1.78 1.64 -16.62
CA GLN A 284 -2.19 0.47 -17.41
C GLN A 284 -2.82 -0.63 -16.54
N THR A 285 -2.22 -0.93 -15.38
CA THR A 285 -2.76 -1.92 -14.44
C THR A 285 -4.15 -1.51 -13.95
N LEU A 286 -4.34 -0.24 -13.60
CA LEU A 286 -5.63 0.29 -13.12
C LEU A 286 -6.71 0.31 -14.22
N GLU A 287 -6.35 0.66 -15.45
CA GLU A 287 -7.28 0.59 -16.58
C GLU A 287 -7.75 -0.85 -16.84
N GLN A 288 -6.83 -1.81 -16.73
CA GLN A 288 -7.16 -3.23 -16.85
C GLN A 288 -8.01 -3.71 -15.67
N ALA A 289 -7.84 -3.17 -14.46
CA ALA A 289 -8.59 -3.57 -13.27
C ALA A 289 -10.10 -3.34 -13.43
N ARG A 290 -10.54 -2.40 -14.27
CA ARG A 290 -11.96 -2.23 -14.63
C ARG A 290 -12.59 -3.54 -15.07
N GLN A 291 -11.96 -4.23 -16.02
CA GLN A 291 -12.46 -5.47 -16.58
C GLN A 291 -11.97 -6.70 -15.80
N LYS A 292 -10.70 -6.76 -15.46
CA LYS A 292 -10.12 -7.94 -14.81
C LYS A 292 -10.56 -8.12 -13.35
N ARG A 293 -10.94 -7.03 -12.66
CA ARG A 293 -11.29 -7.09 -11.24
C ARG A 293 -12.74 -6.70 -11.00
N ILE A 294 -13.14 -5.46 -11.29
CA ILE A 294 -14.48 -4.99 -10.94
C ILE A 294 -15.55 -5.76 -11.75
N ALA A 295 -15.46 -5.76 -13.08
CA ALA A 295 -16.46 -6.39 -13.93
C ALA A 295 -16.55 -7.91 -13.78
N THR A 296 -15.47 -8.59 -13.36
CA THR A 296 -15.44 -10.06 -13.23
C THR A 296 -15.69 -10.57 -11.83
N GLN A 297 -15.44 -9.76 -10.81
CA GLN A 297 -15.51 -10.21 -9.41
C GLN A 297 -16.77 -9.74 -8.70
N VAL A 298 -17.42 -8.67 -9.21
CA VAL A 298 -18.66 -8.12 -8.62
C VAL A 298 -19.82 -8.42 -9.55
N GLU A 299 -20.90 -8.97 -9.03
CA GLU A 299 -22.15 -9.18 -9.73
C GLU A 299 -23.02 -7.90 -9.78
N PRO A 300 -24.02 -7.79 -10.67
CA PRO A 300 -24.90 -6.62 -10.75
C PRO A 300 -25.62 -6.27 -9.43
N ASP A 301 -25.83 -7.25 -8.57
CA ASP A 301 -26.44 -7.08 -7.23
C ASP A 301 -25.40 -6.83 -6.12
N GLY A 302 -24.12 -6.73 -6.45
CA GLY A 302 -23.02 -6.47 -5.54
C GLY A 302 -22.39 -7.70 -4.89
N ARG A 303 -22.89 -8.91 -5.14
CA ARG A 303 -22.28 -10.15 -4.65
C ARG A 303 -20.90 -10.34 -5.26
N GLN A 304 -20.04 -11.04 -4.52
CA GLN A 304 -18.68 -11.42 -4.94
C GLN A 304 -18.57 -12.96 -4.89
N PRO A 305 -19.00 -13.68 -5.94
CA PRO A 305 -19.25 -15.13 -5.87
C PRO A 305 -18.06 -15.96 -5.41
N LEU A 306 -16.83 -15.62 -5.84
CA LEU A 306 -15.62 -16.36 -5.47
C LEU A 306 -15.22 -16.16 -3.99
N GLU A 307 -15.61 -15.05 -3.40
CA GLU A 307 -15.42 -14.78 -1.97
C GLU A 307 -16.54 -15.40 -1.14
N LEU A 308 -17.78 -15.33 -1.65
CA LEU A 308 -18.96 -15.93 -0.99
C LEU A 308 -18.91 -17.46 -0.93
N ALA A 309 -18.20 -18.11 -1.85
CA ALA A 309 -17.98 -19.55 -1.87
C ALA A 309 -16.98 -20.05 -0.79
N ARG A 310 -16.32 -19.12 -0.05
CA ARG A 310 -15.32 -19.46 0.95
C ARG A 310 -15.96 -19.72 2.33
N THR A 311 -15.26 -20.48 3.16
CA THR A 311 -15.66 -20.77 4.55
C THR A 311 -15.65 -19.55 5.49
N LYS A 312 -15.04 -18.44 5.06
CA LYS A 312 -15.04 -17.12 5.72
C LYS A 312 -15.54 -16.05 4.75
N ALA A 313 -16.74 -16.26 4.23
CA ALA A 313 -17.30 -15.48 3.12
C ALA A 313 -17.45 -13.98 3.43
N TRP A 314 -17.82 -13.59 4.66
CA TRP A 314 -17.87 -12.20 5.11
C TRP A 314 -16.49 -11.56 5.07
N SER A 315 -15.51 -12.21 5.72
CA SER A 315 -14.14 -11.72 5.80
C SER A 315 -13.50 -11.57 4.43
N TYR A 316 -13.70 -12.53 3.52
CA TYR A 316 -13.15 -12.46 2.16
C TYR A 316 -13.85 -11.43 1.29
N SER A 317 -15.19 -11.31 1.36
CA SER A 317 -15.93 -10.29 0.60
C SER A 317 -15.55 -8.88 1.03
N ASN A 318 -15.41 -8.64 2.33
CA ASN A 318 -14.95 -7.37 2.89
C ASN A 318 -13.50 -7.08 2.49
N GLY A 319 -12.61 -8.08 2.59
CA GLY A 319 -11.21 -7.94 2.18
C GLY A 319 -11.06 -7.61 0.69
N ASN A 320 -11.82 -8.27 -0.19
CA ASN A 320 -11.77 -7.95 -1.61
C ASN A 320 -12.33 -6.56 -1.92
N LEU A 321 -13.42 -6.16 -1.26
CA LEU A 321 -13.95 -4.79 -1.37
C LEU A 321 -12.89 -3.75 -0.96
N ASP A 322 -12.18 -3.98 0.16
CA ASP A 322 -11.08 -3.08 0.58
C ASP A 322 -9.97 -3.00 -0.48
N GLY A 323 -9.57 -4.13 -1.07
CA GLY A 323 -8.62 -4.17 -2.17
C GLY A 323 -9.09 -3.37 -3.40
N LEU A 324 -10.35 -3.52 -3.81
CA LEU A 324 -10.94 -2.74 -4.90
C LEU A 324 -10.97 -1.23 -4.60
N MET A 325 -11.28 -0.85 -3.35
CA MET A 325 -11.23 0.55 -2.91
C MET A 325 -9.80 1.08 -2.85
N GLN A 326 -8.81 0.24 -2.54
CA GLN A 326 -7.39 0.62 -2.62
C GLN A 326 -6.97 0.90 -4.06
N LEU A 327 -7.37 0.05 -5.03
CA LEU A 327 -7.14 0.32 -6.46
C LEU A 327 -7.76 1.64 -6.88
N ALA A 328 -9.00 1.94 -6.44
CA ALA A 328 -9.65 3.20 -6.76
C ALA A 328 -8.93 4.41 -6.17
N THR A 329 -8.43 4.30 -4.93
CA THR A 329 -7.61 5.33 -4.28
C THR A 329 -6.29 5.57 -5.04
N LEU A 330 -5.61 4.50 -5.46
CA LEU A 330 -4.40 4.57 -6.27
C LEU A 330 -4.68 5.17 -7.66
N GLY A 331 -5.88 4.91 -8.21
CA GLY A 331 -6.35 5.45 -9.48
C GLY A 331 -6.37 6.98 -9.50
N GLU A 332 -6.74 7.61 -8.38
CA GLU A 332 -6.71 9.08 -8.23
C GLU A 332 -5.30 9.66 -8.52
N ARG A 333 -4.22 8.90 -8.25
CA ARG A 333 -2.82 9.35 -8.41
C ARG A 333 -2.37 9.43 -9.88
N VAL A 334 -3.08 8.73 -10.76
CA VAL A 334 -2.74 8.65 -12.19
C VAL A 334 -3.93 8.99 -13.11
N GLY A 335 -5.02 9.53 -12.55
CA GLY A 335 -6.19 9.97 -13.30
C GLY A 335 -7.03 8.82 -13.88
N VAL A 336 -7.08 7.67 -13.19
CA VAL A 336 -7.95 6.54 -13.53
C VAL A 336 -9.07 6.46 -12.50
N ASP A 337 -10.27 6.85 -12.88
CA ASP A 337 -11.45 6.77 -12.02
C ASP A 337 -12.00 5.34 -12.00
N LEU A 338 -11.81 4.66 -10.87
CA LEU A 338 -12.43 3.37 -10.57
C LEU A 338 -13.57 3.50 -9.57
N TRP A 339 -13.66 4.62 -8.83
CA TRP A 339 -14.75 4.86 -7.90
C TRP A 339 -16.10 4.95 -8.59
N ASN A 340 -16.14 5.66 -9.72
CA ASN A 340 -17.36 5.85 -10.51
C ASN A 340 -17.49 4.85 -11.67
N PHE A 341 -16.51 3.92 -11.81
CA PHE A 341 -16.63 2.90 -12.84
C PHE A 341 -17.80 1.95 -12.55
N GLU A 342 -18.68 1.82 -13.55
CA GLU A 342 -19.79 0.88 -13.54
C GLU A 342 -19.90 0.23 -14.92
N THR A 343 -20.15 -1.08 -14.96
CA THR A 343 -20.47 -1.79 -16.20
C THR A 343 -21.90 -1.49 -16.63
N LYS A 344 -22.24 -1.81 -17.89
CA LYS A 344 -23.61 -1.61 -18.42
C LYS A 344 -24.68 -2.34 -17.60
N ASP A 345 -24.34 -3.46 -16.96
CA ASP A 345 -25.23 -4.25 -16.10
C ASP A 345 -25.12 -3.89 -14.61
N GLY A 346 -24.39 -2.80 -14.25
CA GLY A 346 -24.40 -2.22 -12.91
C GLY A 346 -23.32 -2.74 -11.94
N ARG A 347 -22.31 -3.48 -12.41
CA ARG A 347 -21.20 -3.96 -11.55
C ARG A 347 -20.26 -2.82 -11.19
N SER A 348 -20.03 -2.60 -9.93
CA SER A 348 -19.16 -1.51 -9.45
C SER A 348 -18.69 -1.75 -8.01
N ILE A 349 -17.65 -1.03 -7.59
CA ILE A 349 -17.19 -1.03 -6.18
C ILE A 349 -18.32 -0.60 -5.24
N ARG A 350 -19.10 0.38 -5.68
CA ARG A 350 -20.25 0.88 -4.92
C ARG A 350 -21.30 -0.20 -4.69
N LYS A 351 -21.62 -1.03 -5.72
CA LYS A 351 -22.54 -2.16 -5.58
C LYS A 351 -22.06 -3.19 -4.58
N ALA A 352 -20.76 -3.51 -4.57
CA ALA A 352 -20.21 -4.43 -3.58
C ALA A 352 -20.34 -3.89 -2.14
N LEU A 353 -20.15 -2.58 -1.93
CA LEU A 353 -20.40 -1.96 -0.63
C LEU A 353 -21.90 -1.97 -0.29
N ASP A 354 -22.79 -1.61 -1.23
CA ASP A 354 -24.23 -1.58 -1.03
C ASP A 354 -24.83 -2.97 -0.72
N PHE A 355 -24.15 -4.05 -1.13
CA PHE A 355 -24.50 -5.41 -0.75
C PHE A 355 -24.13 -5.70 0.72
N LEU A 356 -22.94 -5.29 1.18
CA LEU A 356 -22.44 -5.60 2.53
C LEU A 356 -22.99 -4.65 3.61
N ALA A 357 -23.19 -3.37 3.29
CA ALA A 357 -23.56 -2.36 4.27
C ALA A 357 -24.87 -2.66 5.05
N PRO A 358 -25.97 -3.12 4.44
CA PRO A 358 -27.19 -3.47 5.18
C PRO A 358 -27.01 -4.63 6.17
N ILE A 359 -26.03 -5.52 5.91
CA ILE A 359 -25.70 -6.62 6.81
C ILE A 359 -24.89 -6.10 7.99
N ALA A 360 -23.89 -5.21 7.73
CA ALA A 360 -23.08 -4.63 8.78
C ALA A 360 -23.90 -3.81 9.81
N ILE A 361 -25.00 -3.19 9.39
CA ILE A 361 -25.89 -2.41 10.27
C ILE A 361 -27.08 -3.21 10.82
N GLY A 362 -27.12 -4.53 10.56
CA GLY A 362 -28.16 -5.42 11.08
C GLY A 362 -29.52 -5.34 10.38
N GLU A 363 -29.66 -4.61 9.25
CA GLU A 363 -30.90 -4.53 8.46
C GLU A 363 -31.15 -5.81 7.63
N LYS A 364 -30.07 -6.55 7.31
CA LYS A 364 -30.16 -7.85 6.62
C LYS A 364 -29.31 -8.89 7.35
N LYS A 365 -29.75 -10.15 7.29
CA LYS A 365 -29.02 -11.29 7.84
C LYS A 365 -27.98 -11.79 6.84
N TRP A 366 -26.78 -12.16 7.32
CA TRP A 366 -25.79 -12.89 6.53
C TRP A 366 -26.25 -14.31 6.26
N GLN A 367 -26.18 -14.74 5.00
CA GLN A 367 -26.71 -16.04 4.56
C GLN A 367 -25.62 -17.05 4.15
N TYR A 368 -24.34 -16.64 4.21
CA TYR A 368 -23.21 -17.46 3.77
C TYR A 368 -22.41 -17.95 4.97
N GLN A 369 -21.56 -18.94 4.72
CA GLN A 369 -20.70 -19.49 5.78
C GLN A 369 -19.69 -18.44 6.26
N GLU A 370 -19.52 -18.33 7.59
CA GLU A 370 -18.44 -17.55 8.21
C GLU A 370 -17.96 -18.28 9.45
N LEU A 371 -16.80 -18.93 9.37
CA LEU A 371 -16.17 -19.59 10.52
C LEU A 371 -15.80 -18.55 11.58
N GLY A 372 -16.36 -18.69 12.77
CA GLY A 372 -16.15 -17.75 13.88
C GLY A 372 -17.17 -16.61 13.94
N GLY A 373 -18.19 -16.60 13.04
CA GLY A 373 -19.22 -15.56 12.98
C GLY A 373 -18.76 -14.28 12.27
N ILE A 374 -19.72 -13.49 11.79
CA ILE A 374 -19.42 -12.21 11.14
C ILE A 374 -18.94 -11.18 12.18
N LYS A 375 -18.08 -10.27 11.73
CA LYS A 375 -17.63 -9.10 12.46
C LYS A 375 -18.08 -7.84 11.70
N PRO A 376 -19.29 -7.33 11.98
CA PRO A 376 -19.85 -6.18 11.26
C PRO A 376 -18.94 -4.96 11.28
N GLU A 377 -18.25 -4.71 12.39
CA GLU A 377 -17.32 -3.62 12.61
C GLU A 377 -16.13 -3.63 11.61
N SER A 378 -15.82 -4.79 11.03
CA SER A 378 -14.74 -4.90 10.02
C SER A 378 -15.04 -4.15 8.71
N LEU A 379 -16.30 -3.82 8.42
CA LEU A 379 -16.68 -3.02 7.26
C LEU A 379 -16.55 -1.50 7.51
N PHE A 380 -16.42 -1.07 8.76
CA PHE A 380 -16.39 0.34 9.13
C PHE A 380 -15.30 1.16 8.40
N PRO A 381 -14.05 0.71 8.27
CA PRO A 381 -13.02 1.45 7.52
C PRO A 381 -13.39 1.70 6.05
N SER A 382 -13.99 0.69 5.39
CA SER A 382 -14.46 0.80 3.99
C SER A 382 -15.63 1.78 3.87
N MET A 383 -16.61 1.72 4.78
CA MET A 383 -17.72 2.68 4.83
C MET A 383 -17.21 4.11 5.08
N ARG A 384 -16.24 4.27 5.96
CA ARG A 384 -15.65 5.57 6.26
C ARG A 384 -14.92 6.16 5.04
N ARG A 385 -14.17 5.33 4.30
CA ARG A 385 -13.55 5.73 3.03
C ARG A 385 -14.59 6.12 1.98
N ALA A 386 -15.64 5.31 1.84
CA ALA A 386 -16.74 5.55 0.88
C ALA A 386 -17.50 6.84 1.17
N ALA A 387 -17.68 7.23 2.44
CA ALA A 387 -18.37 8.46 2.83
C ALA A 387 -17.67 9.72 2.28
N PHE A 388 -16.36 9.67 2.01
CA PHE A 388 -15.65 10.78 1.36
C PHE A 388 -15.92 10.84 -0.13
N VAL A 389 -16.13 9.70 -0.78
CA VAL A 389 -16.23 9.58 -2.24
C VAL A 389 -17.67 9.67 -2.71
N TYR A 390 -18.55 8.87 -2.12
CA TYR A 390 -19.97 8.75 -2.52
C TYR A 390 -20.85 9.69 -1.70
N ARG A 391 -20.71 11.00 -1.92
CA ARG A 391 -21.39 12.05 -1.13
C ARG A 391 -22.90 12.05 -1.25
N ASP A 392 -23.44 11.44 -2.30
CA ASP A 392 -24.89 11.28 -2.57
C ASP A 392 -25.54 10.14 -1.76
N LYS A 393 -24.75 9.30 -1.10
CA LYS A 393 -25.20 8.18 -0.28
C LYS A 393 -25.02 8.46 1.21
N PRO A 394 -25.92 7.97 2.06
CA PRO A 394 -25.89 8.25 3.49
C PRO A 394 -24.86 7.39 4.25
N TYR A 395 -23.70 7.05 3.66
CA TYR A 395 -22.70 6.20 4.32
C TYR A 395 -22.24 6.75 5.67
N GLN A 396 -22.18 8.08 5.81
CA GLN A 396 -21.83 8.67 7.10
C GLN A 396 -22.88 8.38 8.18
N ILE A 397 -24.17 8.36 7.80
CA ILE A 397 -25.27 8.00 8.73
C ILE A 397 -25.21 6.49 9.01
N LEU A 398 -25.01 5.67 7.98
CA LEU A 398 -24.93 4.20 8.12
C LEU A 398 -23.77 3.77 9.01
N MET A 399 -22.61 4.44 8.94
CA MET A 399 -21.48 4.16 9.84
C MET A 399 -21.85 4.26 11.32
N GLY A 400 -22.71 5.22 11.68
CA GLY A 400 -23.18 5.39 13.06
C GLY A 400 -24.06 4.25 13.56
N LYS A 401 -24.56 3.37 12.67
CA LYS A 401 -25.39 2.21 13.00
C LYS A 401 -24.58 0.89 13.10
N VAL A 402 -23.30 0.89 12.67
CA VAL A 402 -22.45 -0.31 12.78
C VAL A 402 -22.18 -0.60 14.25
N PRO A 403 -22.50 -1.80 14.76
CA PRO A 403 -22.29 -2.13 16.18
C PRO A 403 -20.79 -2.32 16.48
N GLU A 404 -20.44 -2.19 17.76
CA GLU A 404 -19.15 -2.57 18.34
C GLU A 404 -17.89 -1.92 17.68
N VAL A 405 -18.07 -0.79 16.98
CA VAL A 405 -16.95 -0.07 16.38
C VAL A 405 -16.07 0.54 17.47
N ASP A 406 -14.78 0.15 17.47
CA ASP A 406 -13.79 0.74 18.39
C ASP A 406 -13.70 2.27 18.16
N SER A 407 -13.89 3.04 19.22
CA SER A 407 -13.70 4.49 19.20
C SER A 407 -12.26 4.88 18.86
N ALA A 408 -11.32 3.96 19.06
CA ALA A 408 -9.91 4.10 18.75
C ALA A 408 -9.52 3.51 17.38
N ASP A 409 -10.49 3.17 16.52
CA ASP A 409 -10.21 2.67 15.16
C ASP A 409 -9.37 3.67 14.37
N ARG A 410 -8.24 3.19 13.83
CA ARG A 410 -7.26 4.03 13.11
C ARG A 410 -7.83 4.71 11.87
N SER A 411 -8.86 4.13 11.22
CA SER A 411 -9.52 4.73 10.06
C SER A 411 -10.10 6.12 10.35
N ARG A 412 -10.37 6.44 11.62
CA ARG A 412 -10.81 7.78 12.06
C ARG A 412 -9.74 8.84 11.83
N LEU A 413 -8.46 8.48 12.02
CA LEU A 413 -7.32 9.35 11.70
C LEU A 413 -7.03 9.41 10.20
N LEU A 414 -7.23 8.31 9.48
CA LEU A 414 -6.92 8.24 8.05
C LEU A 414 -8.02 8.89 7.18
N ASN A 415 -9.25 8.90 7.69
CA ASN A 415 -10.43 9.47 7.02
C ASN A 415 -11.29 10.23 8.07
N PRO A 416 -10.87 11.41 8.51
CA PRO A 416 -11.61 12.19 9.53
C PRO A 416 -12.98 12.62 9.00
N ASN A 417 -13.94 12.87 9.88
CA ASN A 417 -15.19 13.50 9.47
C ASN A 417 -14.90 14.93 8.96
N LEU A 418 -15.36 15.25 7.76
CA LEU A 418 -15.23 16.62 7.26
C LEU A 418 -16.21 17.52 8.03
N PRO A 419 -15.77 18.69 8.55
CA PRO A 419 -16.67 19.67 9.13
C PRO A 419 -17.69 20.11 8.09
N ALA A 420 -18.91 20.45 8.55
CA ALA A 420 -20.03 20.83 7.69
C ALA A 420 -19.68 22.01 6.74
N SER A 421 -18.80 22.91 7.17
CA SER A 421 -18.32 24.06 6.39
C SER A 421 -17.39 23.69 5.20
N ALA A 422 -16.65 22.60 5.30
CA ALA A 422 -15.78 22.14 4.19
C ALA A 422 -16.58 21.52 3.03
N LYS A 423 -17.87 21.23 3.23
CA LYS A 423 -18.79 20.72 2.20
C LYS A 423 -19.15 21.76 1.13
N GLN A 424 -18.95 23.06 1.40
CA GLN A 424 -19.30 24.15 0.48
C GLN A 424 -18.14 24.69 -0.36
N ALA A 425 -16.89 24.45 0.03
CA ALA A 425 -15.72 25.05 -0.63
C ALA A 425 -15.15 24.22 -1.81
N GLN A 426 -15.75 23.06 -2.13
CA GLN A 426 -15.31 22.16 -3.23
C GLN A 426 -16.41 21.87 -4.27
N ARG A 427 -17.40 22.78 -4.39
CA ARG A 427 -18.34 22.82 -5.50
C ARG A 427 -17.81 23.62 -6.66
#